data_2d5ba2dffd7ef1409984736bf4e3b76c
#
_entry.id   2d5ba2dffd7ef1409984736bf4e3b76c
#
_cell.length_a   1.000
_cell.length_b   1.000
_cell.length_c   1.000
_cell.angle_alpha   90.00
_cell.angle_beta   90.00
_cell.angle_gamma   90.00
#
_symmetry.space_group_name_H-M   'P 1'
#
loop_
_entity.id
_entity.type
_entity.pdbx_description
1 polymer ?
#
loop_
_entity_poly.entity_id
_entity_poly.type
_entity_poly.pdbx_seq_one_letter_code
_entity_poly.pdbx_strand_id
1 'polypeptide(L)'
;MTVKEAVALLSYGTAYEIRGAYDGKTYHKSYANSSKNLDKYADQEVTDAPFYTDMRMRGSDTNRWVIPVIVVWMHNYELRRGKERQE
;
A
#
# COMPACT_ATOMS: atom_id res chain seq x y z
N MET A 1 2.82 -14.39 2.45
CA MET A 1 3.21 -13.53 1.31
C MET A 1 3.70 -12.20 1.85
N THR A 2 4.81 -11.73 1.34
CA THR A 2 5.34 -10.41 1.71
C THR A 2 4.75 -9.31 0.84
N VAL A 3 4.92 -8.05 1.27
CA VAL A 3 4.51 -6.88 0.48
C VAL A 3 5.17 -6.92 -0.90
N LYS A 4 6.46 -7.25 -0.97
CA LYS A 4 7.19 -7.36 -2.24
C LYS A 4 6.54 -8.37 -3.18
N GLU A 5 6.18 -9.52 -2.66
CA GLU A 5 5.52 -10.56 -3.45
C GLU A 5 4.13 -10.12 -3.92
N ALA A 6 3.37 -9.45 -3.04
CA ALA A 6 2.04 -8.95 -3.38
C ALA A 6 2.10 -7.90 -4.49
N VAL A 7 3.02 -6.95 -4.38
CA VAL A 7 3.19 -5.90 -5.39
C VAL A 7 3.63 -6.50 -6.73
N ALA A 8 4.44 -7.55 -6.69
CA ALA A 8 4.89 -8.22 -7.91
C ALA A 8 3.75 -8.88 -8.69
N LEU A 9 2.62 -9.13 -8.07
CA LEU A 9 1.44 -9.68 -8.73
C LEU A 9 0.63 -8.63 -9.50
N LEU A 10 0.90 -7.34 -9.26
CA LEU A 10 0.15 -6.26 -9.90
C LEU A 10 0.64 -6.04 -11.33
N SER A 11 -0.29 -5.68 -12.21
CA SER A 11 0.05 -5.36 -13.60
C SER A 11 0.91 -4.11 -13.65
N TYR A 12 1.80 -4.06 -14.62
CA TYR A 12 2.69 -2.92 -14.84
C TYR A 12 1.90 -1.62 -14.92
N GLY A 13 2.36 -0.63 -14.19
CA GLY A 13 1.73 0.69 -14.18
C GLY A 13 0.53 0.83 -13.25
N THR A 14 0.14 -0.22 -12.54
CA THR A 14 -0.97 -0.14 -11.60
C THR A 14 -0.63 0.77 -10.44
N ALA A 15 -1.49 1.76 -10.18
CA ALA A 15 -1.37 2.58 -8.99
C ALA A 15 -1.70 1.75 -7.75
N TYR A 16 -0.85 1.81 -6.74
CA TYR A 16 -1.10 1.06 -5.51
C TYR A 16 -0.71 1.86 -4.27
N GLU A 17 -1.28 1.46 -3.15
CA GLU A 17 -0.95 2.00 -1.84
C GLU A 17 -0.73 0.83 -0.90
N ILE A 18 0.24 1.00 0.00
CA ILE A 18 0.44 0.05 1.10
C ILE A 18 -0.16 0.69 2.34
N ARG A 19 -1.19 0.05 2.87
CA ARG A 19 -1.86 0.50 4.10
C ARG A 19 -1.69 -0.52 5.20
N GLY A 20 -1.57 -0.01 6.43
CA GLY A 20 -1.49 -0.87 7.59
C GLY A 20 -2.84 -1.46 7.94
N ALA A 21 -2.92 -2.77 8.05
CA ALA A 21 -4.15 -3.44 8.44
C ALA A 21 -4.54 -3.13 9.89
N TYR A 22 -3.55 -2.82 10.72
CA TYR A 22 -3.79 -2.54 12.13
C TYR A 22 -4.37 -1.15 12.37
N ASP A 23 -3.84 -0.13 11.67
CA ASP A 23 -4.22 1.27 11.92
C ASP A 23 -4.89 1.97 10.73
N GLY A 24 -4.97 1.32 9.59
CA GLY A 24 -5.61 1.90 8.40
C GLY A 24 -4.82 3.02 7.72
N LYS A 25 -3.61 3.31 8.20
CA LYS A 25 -2.80 4.40 7.65
C LYS A 25 -2.10 3.99 6.37
N THR A 26 -1.93 4.97 5.47
CA THR A 26 -1.16 4.77 4.24
C THR A 26 0.32 4.98 4.53
N TYR A 27 1.12 3.95 4.25
CA TYR A 27 2.56 3.98 4.49
C TYR A 27 3.35 4.26 3.23
N HIS A 28 2.80 3.90 2.06
CA HIS A 28 3.53 4.03 0.80
C HIS A 28 2.54 4.12 -0.36
N LYS A 29 2.85 4.98 -1.34
CA LYS A 29 2.06 5.15 -2.57
C LYS A 29 3.03 5.09 -3.75
N SER A 30 2.71 4.31 -4.77
CA SER A 30 3.56 4.22 -5.94
C SER A 30 2.81 3.56 -7.11
N TYR A 31 3.56 3.24 -8.16
CA TYR A 31 3.09 2.48 -9.31
C TYR A 31 3.85 1.17 -9.40
N ALA A 32 3.22 0.14 -9.93
CA ALA A 32 3.78 -1.21 -9.92
C ALA A 32 5.09 -1.35 -10.72
N ASN A 33 5.45 -0.37 -11.54
CA ASN A 33 6.70 -0.36 -12.29
C ASN A 33 7.88 0.22 -11.52
N SER A 34 7.64 0.78 -10.34
CA SER A 34 8.66 1.47 -9.55
C SER A 34 8.80 0.77 -8.20
N SER A 35 9.75 -0.13 -8.11
CA SER A 35 10.01 -0.88 -6.89
C SER A 35 11.07 -0.25 -5.99
N LYS A 36 11.68 0.84 -6.43
CA LYS A 36 12.85 1.40 -5.76
C LYS A 36 12.61 1.83 -4.32
N ASN A 37 11.41 2.29 -4.01
CA ASN A 37 11.09 2.80 -2.68
C ASN A 37 10.36 1.77 -1.81
N LEU A 38 10.22 0.55 -2.29
CA LEU A 38 9.51 -0.48 -1.58
C LEU A 38 10.34 -1.13 -0.47
N ASP A 39 11.66 -0.97 -0.51
CA ASP A 39 12.59 -1.68 0.36
C ASP A 39 12.24 -1.61 1.83
N LYS A 40 11.73 -0.47 2.28
CA LYS A 40 11.38 -0.28 3.69
C LYS A 40 10.31 -1.26 4.17
N TYR A 41 9.38 -1.65 3.30
CA TYR A 41 8.25 -2.50 3.67
C TYR A 41 8.26 -3.85 2.95
N ALA A 42 9.26 -4.09 2.12
CA ALA A 42 9.29 -5.23 1.21
C ALA A 42 9.12 -6.58 1.93
N ASP A 43 9.71 -6.71 3.09
CA ASP A 43 9.72 -7.97 3.85
C ASP A 43 8.58 -8.10 4.85
N GLN A 44 7.71 -7.08 4.96
CA GLN A 44 6.55 -7.15 5.83
C GLN A 44 5.52 -8.12 5.28
N GLU A 45 4.87 -8.85 6.17
CA GLU A 45 3.81 -9.77 5.76
C GLU A 45 2.54 -9.01 5.41
N VAL A 46 1.80 -9.54 4.44
CA VAL A 46 0.46 -9.04 4.11
C VAL A 46 -0.60 -9.90 4.81
N THR A 47 -1.84 -9.38 4.86
CA THR A 47 -2.95 -10.12 5.46
C THR A 47 -3.41 -11.24 4.53
N ASP A 48 -4.31 -12.10 5.04
CA ASP A 48 -4.85 -13.23 4.27
C ASP A 48 -5.63 -12.80 3.03
N ALA A 49 -6.29 -11.63 3.10
CA ALA A 49 -6.97 -11.01 1.95
C ALA A 49 -6.30 -9.67 1.66
N PRO A 50 -5.12 -9.68 1.01
CA PRO A 50 -4.25 -8.50 0.98
C PRO A 50 -4.67 -7.41 0.01
N PHE A 51 -5.55 -7.68 -0.95
CA PHE A 51 -5.88 -6.73 -2.00
C PHE A 51 -7.27 -6.14 -1.83
N TYR A 52 -7.35 -4.82 -2.01
CA TYR A 52 -8.60 -4.08 -2.00
C TYR A 52 -8.52 -2.99 -3.06
N THR A 53 -9.57 -2.84 -3.85
CA THR A 53 -9.64 -1.78 -4.87
C THR A 53 -10.32 -0.57 -4.28
N ASP A 54 -9.62 0.56 -4.27
CA ASP A 54 -10.16 1.84 -3.84
C ASP A 54 -10.13 2.80 -5.02
N MET A 55 -10.78 3.93 -4.87
CA MET A 55 -10.84 4.95 -5.92
C MET A 55 -10.16 6.22 -5.43
N ARG A 56 -9.38 6.84 -6.30
CA ARG A 56 -8.68 8.09 -5.97
C ARG A 56 -9.11 9.18 -6.95
N MET A 57 -9.50 10.33 -6.40
CA MET A 57 -9.84 11.49 -7.20
C MET A 57 -8.57 12.17 -7.73
N ARG A 58 -8.60 12.51 -9.01
CA ARG A 58 -7.51 13.25 -9.67
C ARG A 58 -8.09 14.44 -10.42
N GLY A 59 -7.22 15.39 -10.77
CA GLY A 59 -7.59 16.54 -11.60
C GLY A 59 -7.75 17.81 -10.80
N SER A 60 -8.34 18.82 -11.47
CA SER A 60 -8.60 20.15 -10.92
C SER A 60 -10.07 20.31 -10.57
N ASP A 61 -10.44 21.50 -10.06
CA ASP A 61 -11.84 21.79 -9.73
C ASP A 61 -12.76 21.75 -10.95
N THR A 62 -12.21 22.01 -12.13
CA THR A 62 -13.00 22.07 -13.37
C THR A 62 -12.94 20.79 -14.20
N ASN A 63 -12.00 19.92 -13.91
CA ASN A 63 -11.79 18.69 -14.68
C ASN A 63 -11.30 17.57 -13.77
N ARG A 64 -12.25 16.84 -13.21
CA ARG A 64 -11.98 15.77 -12.27
C ARG A 64 -12.24 14.41 -12.89
N TRP A 65 -11.41 13.45 -12.51
CA TRP A 65 -11.64 12.06 -12.87
C TRP A 65 -11.21 11.17 -11.71
N VAL A 66 -11.66 9.92 -11.75
CA VAL A 66 -11.38 8.95 -10.69
C VAL A 66 -10.53 7.83 -11.28
N ILE A 67 -9.47 7.42 -10.57
CA ILE A 67 -8.66 6.29 -10.98
C ILE A 67 -8.75 5.18 -9.92
N PRO A 68 -8.70 3.91 -10.35
CA PRO A 68 -8.63 2.80 -9.40
C PRO A 68 -7.23 2.71 -8.80
N VAL A 69 -7.18 2.40 -7.52
CA VAL A 69 -5.93 2.18 -6.80
C VAL A 69 -6.05 0.86 -6.06
N ILE A 70 -5.04 0.02 -6.19
CA ILE A 70 -5.00 -1.24 -5.45
C ILE A 70 -4.38 -0.98 -4.08
N VAL A 71 -5.12 -1.26 -3.04
CA VAL A 71 -4.62 -1.19 -1.68
C VAL A 71 -4.07 -2.55 -1.30
N VAL A 72 -2.83 -2.57 -0.83
CA VAL A 72 -2.19 -3.78 -0.29
C VAL A 72 -2.19 -3.64 1.23
N TRP A 73 -2.92 -4.53 1.91
CA TRP A 73 -3.00 -4.51 3.37
C TRP A 73 -1.78 -5.18 3.98
N MET A 74 -0.94 -4.38 4.60
CA MET A 74 0.27 -4.83 5.28
C MET A 74 -0.06 -5.16 6.73
N HIS A 75 0.45 -6.28 7.20
CA HIS A 75 0.32 -6.67 8.59
C HIS A 75 1.33 -5.87 9.41
N ASN A 76 0.90 -4.77 9.99
CA ASN A 76 1.80 -3.79 10.60
C ASN A 76 1.76 -3.78 12.14
N TYR A 77 1.28 -4.84 12.76
CA TYR A 77 1.15 -4.91 14.22
C TYR A 77 2.49 -4.69 14.92
N GLU A 78 3.54 -5.33 14.42
CA GLU A 78 4.87 -5.23 15.05
C GLU A 78 5.45 -3.82 14.92
N LEU A 79 5.21 -3.13 13.81
CA LEU A 79 5.66 -1.75 13.64
C LEU A 79 4.99 -0.84 14.65
N ARG A 80 3.68 -1.00 14.83
CA ARG A 80 2.91 -0.21 15.79
C ARG A 80 3.37 -0.48 17.21
N ARG A 81 3.53 -1.74 17.56
CA ARG A 81 3.97 -2.17 18.87
C ARG A 81 5.36 -1.63 19.21
N GLY A 82 6.26 -1.60 18.22
CA GLY A 82 7.59 -1.02 18.41
C GLY A 82 7.54 0.44 18.77
N LYS A 83 6.65 1.22 18.14
CA LYS A 83 6.47 2.63 18.47
C LYS A 83 5.95 2.83 19.88
N GLU A 84 5.00 2.02 20.28
CA GLU A 84 4.43 2.10 21.63
C GLU A 84 5.46 1.80 22.71
N ARG A 85 6.37 0.89 22.44
CA ARG A 85 7.42 0.53 23.39
C ARG A 85 8.45 1.64 23.58
N GLN A 86 8.60 2.53 22.63
CA GLN A 86 9.56 3.62 22.71
C GLN A 86 9.05 4.81 23.53
N GLU A 87 7.80 4.78 23.87
CA GLU A 87 7.19 5.78 24.71
C GLU A 87 7.27 5.35 26.19
#